data_d657ef32189b967324842a8bad0cde4b
#
_entry.id   d657ef32189b967324842a8bad0cde4b
#
_cell.length_a   1.000
_cell.length_b   1.000
_cell.length_c   1.000
_cell.angle_alpha   90.00
_cell.angle_beta   90.00
_cell.angle_gamma   90.00
#
_symmetry.space_group_name_H-M   'P 1'
#
loop_
_entity.id
_entity.type
_entity.pdbx_description
1 polymer ?
#
loop_
_entity_poly.entity_id
_entity_poly.type
_entity_poly.pdbx_seq_one_letter_code
_entity_poly.pdbx_strand_id
1 'polypeptide(L)'
;MAYGPRSAPPDPQRRTGALIGVAIIAALAIAIASIVTFIATHSERLEVPVGPAQGCLVTMDDYTTTLTWEQSINASIIVGESIRRGLPARAATIALVTAYQESDLRNLDYGDADSVGLFQQRPSQGWGTVEQIMDPWYSAGQFYEALVKV
;
A
#
# COMPACT_ATOMS: atom_id res chain seq x y z
N MET A 1 50.67 47.42 57.95
CA MET A 1 50.59 46.02 57.54
C MET A 1 49.12 45.65 57.37
N ALA A 2 48.64 45.55 56.14
CA ALA A 2 47.26 45.17 55.86
C ALA A 2 47.17 43.66 55.67
N TYR A 3 46.36 42.95 56.50
CA TYR A 3 46.12 41.53 56.45
C TYR A 3 44.95 41.31 55.50
N GLY A 4 45.23 40.79 54.29
CA GLY A 4 44.19 40.47 53.29
C GLY A 4 43.34 39.24 53.71
N PRO A 5 42.05 39.19 53.33
CA PRO A 5 41.21 38.06 53.74
C PRO A 5 41.71 36.75 53.11
N ARG A 6 41.88 35.73 53.91
CA ARG A 6 42.14 34.36 53.43
C ARG A 6 40.87 33.78 52.77
N SER A 7 41.00 33.35 51.54
CA SER A 7 39.91 32.60 50.85
C SER A 7 39.64 31.29 51.57
N ALA A 8 38.41 31.04 51.93
CA ALA A 8 37.98 29.79 52.55
C ALA A 8 38.19 28.59 51.59
N PRO A 9 38.60 27.44 52.13
CA PRO A 9 38.76 26.23 51.31
C PRO A 9 37.41 25.80 50.72
N PRO A 10 37.36 25.29 49.47
CA PRO A 10 36.12 24.85 48.82
C PRO A 10 35.45 23.70 49.57
N ASP A 11 34.13 23.82 49.77
CA ASP A 11 33.27 22.88 50.47
C ASP A 11 33.32 21.46 49.80
N PRO A 12 33.76 20.41 50.56
CA PRO A 12 33.86 19.07 50.03
C PRO A 12 32.52 18.48 49.57
N GLN A 13 31.38 18.91 50.13
CA GLN A 13 30.06 18.44 49.73
C GLN A 13 29.64 18.93 48.32
N ARG A 14 30.08 20.11 47.93
CA ARG A 14 29.82 20.63 46.58
C ARG A 14 30.56 19.85 45.48
N ARG A 15 31.77 19.35 45.80
CA ARG A 15 32.56 18.53 44.88
C ARG A 15 31.95 17.14 44.67
N THR A 16 31.41 16.53 45.72
CA THR A 16 30.76 15.22 45.66
C THR A 16 29.46 15.27 44.85
N GLY A 17 28.63 16.29 45.05
CA GLY A 17 27.40 16.50 44.25
C GLY A 17 27.65 16.71 42.75
N ALA A 18 28.72 17.47 42.41
CA ALA A 18 29.11 17.68 41.01
C ALA A 18 29.61 16.40 40.34
N LEU A 19 30.36 15.57 41.03
CA LEU A 19 30.86 14.29 40.52
C LEU A 19 29.71 13.27 40.31
N ILE A 20 28.75 13.21 41.22
CA ILE A 20 27.56 12.37 41.09
C ILE A 20 26.72 12.82 39.89
N GLY A 21 26.50 14.13 39.69
CA GLY A 21 25.78 14.68 38.56
C GLY A 21 26.43 14.32 37.20
N VAL A 22 27.74 14.44 37.09
CA VAL A 22 28.49 14.07 35.90
C VAL A 22 28.39 12.56 35.62
N ALA A 23 28.49 11.73 36.67
CA ALA A 23 28.37 10.27 36.51
C ALA A 23 26.98 9.85 36.01
N ILE A 24 25.91 10.48 36.51
CA ILE A 24 24.53 10.20 36.03
C ILE A 24 24.36 10.61 34.56
N ILE A 25 24.87 11.78 34.18
CA ILE A 25 24.79 12.26 32.78
C ILE A 25 25.58 11.32 31.86
N ALA A 26 26.75 10.88 32.25
CA ALA A 26 27.57 9.93 31.49
C ALA A 26 26.83 8.57 31.32
N ALA A 27 26.22 8.06 32.39
CA ALA A 27 25.47 6.80 32.35
C ALA A 27 24.24 6.90 31.42
N LEU A 28 23.52 8.02 31.46
CA LEU A 28 22.39 8.27 30.57
C LEU A 28 22.84 8.38 29.10
N ALA A 29 23.96 9.04 28.82
CA ALA A 29 24.51 9.15 27.48
C ALA A 29 24.90 7.78 26.90
N ILE A 30 25.52 6.91 27.73
CA ILE A 30 25.88 5.53 27.34
C ILE A 30 24.61 4.70 27.08
N ALA A 31 23.58 4.81 27.91
CA ALA A 31 22.32 4.11 27.73
C ALA A 31 21.63 4.52 26.43
N ILE A 32 21.58 5.82 26.14
CA ILE A 32 20.97 6.33 24.88
C ILE A 32 21.79 5.85 23.66
N ALA A 33 23.12 5.91 23.72
CA ALA A 33 23.98 5.42 22.65
C ALA A 33 23.79 3.91 22.41
N SER A 34 23.62 3.13 23.47
CA SER A 34 23.34 1.69 23.37
C SER A 34 21.99 1.40 22.76
N ILE A 35 20.97 2.17 23.11
CA ILE A 35 19.62 2.04 22.52
C ILE A 35 19.64 2.41 21.02
N VAL A 36 20.31 3.50 20.68
CA VAL A 36 20.42 3.94 19.28
C VAL A 36 21.18 2.91 18.43
N THR A 37 22.28 2.36 18.95
CA THR A 37 23.02 1.28 18.28
C THR A 37 22.19 0.01 18.19
N PHE A 38 21.46 -0.36 19.23
CA PHE A 38 20.55 -1.50 19.20
C PHE A 38 19.46 -1.33 18.14
N ILE A 39 18.81 -0.18 18.10
CA ILE A 39 17.80 0.14 17.08
C ILE A 39 18.44 0.13 15.67
N ALA A 40 19.62 0.71 15.49
CA ALA A 40 20.31 0.76 14.21
C ALA A 40 20.75 -0.63 13.70
N THR A 41 21.14 -1.54 14.62
CA THR A 41 21.58 -2.90 14.25
C THR A 41 20.45 -3.91 14.17
N HIS A 42 19.31 -3.66 14.84
CA HIS A 42 18.13 -4.56 14.85
C HIS A 42 16.93 -3.98 14.10
N SER A 43 17.00 -2.75 13.58
CA SER A 43 16.11 -2.36 12.50
C SER A 43 16.51 -3.19 11.28
N GLU A 44 16.13 -4.47 11.26
CA GLU A 44 15.95 -5.15 9.99
C GLU A 44 15.07 -4.21 9.19
N ARG A 45 15.66 -3.55 8.19
CA ARG A 45 14.86 -2.95 7.15
C ARG A 45 13.98 -4.08 6.69
N LEU A 46 12.68 -3.94 6.91
CA LEU A 46 11.72 -4.60 6.08
C LEU A 46 12.02 -4.07 4.68
N GLU A 47 13.02 -4.66 4.05
CA GLU A 47 13.18 -4.56 2.60
C GLU A 47 11.96 -5.29 2.07
N VAL A 48 10.86 -4.53 1.95
CA VAL A 48 9.82 -4.90 1.01
C VAL A 48 10.59 -5.04 -0.29
N PRO A 49 10.70 -6.27 -0.84
CA PRO A 49 11.38 -6.44 -2.10
C PRO A 49 10.64 -5.57 -3.11
N VAL A 50 11.19 -4.37 -3.38
CA VAL A 50 10.78 -3.54 -4.50
C VAL A 50 11.47 -4.17 -5.72
N GLY A 51 11.05 -5.39 -6.01
CA GLY A 51 11.16 -5.89 -7.37
C GLY A 51 10.29 -4.97 -8.24
N PRO A 52 10.54 -4.87 -9.55
CA PRO A 52 9.62 -4.17 -10.43
C PRO A 52 8.23 -4.70 -10.09
N ALA A 53 7.29 -3.79 -9.78
CA ALA A 53 5.97 -4.12 -9.26
C ALA A 53 5.28 -5.09 -10.23
N GLN A 54 5.41 -6.38 -9.97
CA GLN A 54 5.03 -7.44 -10.92
C GLN A 54 3.58 -7.88 -10.70
N GLY A 55 2.83 -7.14 -9.88
CA GLY A 55 1.43 -7.43 -9.65
C GLY A 55 1.14 -8.07 -8.29
N CYS A 56 -0.09 -8.58 -8.15
CA CYS A 56 -0.57 -9.24 -6.94
C CYS A 56 -0.49 -10.76 -7.08
N LEU A 57 0.00 -11.41 -6.04
CA LEU A 57 -0.09 -12.87 -5.90
C LEU A 57 -1.45 -13.22 -5.30
N VAL A 58 -2.23 -14.03 -5.99
CA VAL A 58 -3.52 -14.54 -5.50
C VAL A 58 -3.38 -16.03 -5.24
N THR A 59 -3.61 -16.44 -4.00
CA THR A 59 -3.54 -17.84 -3.58
C THR A 59 -4.89 -18.29 -3.04
N MET A 60 -5.38 -19.42 -3.55
CA MET A 60 -6.56 -20.11 -3.05
C MET A 60 -6.22 -21.61 -2.94
N ASP A 61 -6.29 -22.13 -1.74
CA ASP A 61 -5.87 -23.49 -1.43
C ASP A 61 -4.46 -23.79 -1.99
N ASP A 62 -4.32 -24.75 -2.88
CA ASP A 62 -3.06 -25.12 -3.52
C ASP A 62 -2.79 -24.39 -4.84
N TYR A 63 -3.70 -23.52 -5.27
CA TYR A 63 -3.57 -22.76 -6.51
C TYR A 63 -3.07 -21.36 -6.27
N THR A 64 -2.02 -20.97 -6.98
CA THR A 64 -1.45 -19.63 -6.93
C THR A 64 -1.32 -19.06 -8.34
N THR A 65 -1.79 -17.84 -8.55
CA THR A 65 -1.62 -17.10 -9.79
C THR A 65 -1.10 -15.68 -9.52
N THR A 66 -0.41 -15.11 -10.49
CA THR A 66 0.08 -13.74 -10.42
C THR A 66 -0.70 -12.87 -11.40
N LEU A 67 -1.30 -11.81 -10.89
CA LEU A 67 -1.90 -10.76 -11.70
C LEU A 67 -0.89 -9.63 -11.89
N THR A 68 -0.81 -9.08 -13.07
CA THR A 68 -0.06 -7.84 -13.32
C THR A 68 -0.68 -6.68 -12.54
N TRP A 69 0.03 -5.56 -12.44
CA TRP A 69 -0.52 -4.37 -11.78
C TRP A 69 -1.81 -3.88 -12.45
N GLU A 70 -1.85 -3.84 -13.78
CA GLU A 70 -3.04 -3.49 -14.56
C GLU A 70 -4.21 -4.41 -14.24
N GLN A 71 -4.02 -5.72 -14.32
CA GLN A 71 -5.04 -6.71 -14.02
C GLN A 71 -5.58 -6.57 -12.59
N SER A 72 -4.70 -6.30 -11.63
CA SER A 72 -5.08 -6.12 -10.23
C SER A 72 -5.94 -4.86 -10.03
N ILE A 73 -5.59 -3.76 -10.67
CA ILE A 73 -6.39 -2.51 -10.65
C ILE A 73 -7.75 -2.78 -11.28
N ASN A 74 -7.79 -3.36 -12.46
CA ASN A 74 -9.03 -3.62 -13.18
C ASN A 74 -9.95 -4.57 -12.40
N ALA A 75 -9.39 -5.63 -11.82
CA ALA A 75 -10.14 -6.52 -10.93
C ALA A 75 -10.72 -5.77 -9.71
N SER A 76 -9.95 -4.88 -9.10
CA SER A 76 -10.42 -4.08 -7.96
C SER A 76 -11.54 -3.09 -8.35
N ILE A 77 -11.48 -2.51 -9.53
CA ILE A 77 -12.54 -1.65 -10.07
C ILE A 77 -13.83 -2.44 -10.29
N ILE A 78 -13.75 -3.61 -10.90
CA ILE A 78 -14.90 -4.50 -11.12
C ILE A 78 -15.58 -4.84 -9.80
N VAL A 79 -14.79 -5.27 -8.79
CA VAL A 79 -15.32 -5.60 -7.46
C VAL A 79 -15.88 -4.37 -6.77
N GLY A 80 -15.17 -3.23 -6.82
CA GLY A 80 -15.59 -1.97 -6.23
C GLY A 80 -16.94 -1.49 -6.79
N GLU A 81 -17.16 -1.62 -8.10
CA GLU A 81 -18.41 -1.26 -8.75
C GLU A 81 -19.58 -2.18 -8.32
N SER A 82 -19.32 -3.49 -8.13
CA SER A 82 -20.31 -4.42 -7.57
C SER A 82 -20.73 -4.01 -6.15
N ILE A 83 -19.75 -3.66 -5.29
CA ILE A 83 -20.00 -3.21 -3.92
C ILE A 83 -20.78 -1.89 -3.91
N ARG A 84 -20.38 -0.92 -4.74
CA ARG A 84 -21.05 0.38 -4.87
C ARG A 84 -22.52 0.25 -5.26
N ARG A 85 -22.84 -0.76 -6.04
CA ARG A 85 -24.21 -1.09 -6.47
C ARG A 85 -24.98 -1.97 -5.48
N GLY A 86 -24.36 -2.41 -4.39
CA GLY A 86 -24.97 -3.30 -3.41
C GLY A 86 -25.27 -4.70 -3.94
N LEU A 87 -24.52 -5.16 -4.95
CA LEU A 87 -24.73 -6.46 -5.57
C LEU A 87 -24.12 -7.59 -4.73
N PRO A 88 -24.67 -8.82 -4.82
CA PRO A 88 -24.12 -9.96 -4.13
C PRO A 88 -22.73 -10.33 -4.67
N ALA A 89 -21.87 -10.94 -3.83
CA ALA A 89 -20.50 -11.34 -4.22
C ALA A 89 -20.45 -12.18 -5.51
N ARG A 90 -21.51 -12.99 -5.77
CA ARG A 90 -21.62 -13.76 -7.01
C ARG A 90 -21.61 -12.90 -8.27
N ALA A 91 -22.17 -11.69 -8.23
CA ALA A 91 -22.14 -10.78 -9.37
C ALA A 91 -20.72 -10.35 -9.69
N ALA A 92 -19.91 -10.02 -8.67
CA ALA A 92 -18.49 -9.72 -8.85
C ALA A 92 -17.72 -10.90 -9.43
N THR A 93 -17.99 -12.13 -8.95
CA THR A 93 -17.36 -13.34 -9.50
C THR A 93 -17.66 -13.51 -10.99
N ILE A 94 -18.93 -13.35 -11.40
CA ILE A 94 -19.34 -13.45 -12.81
C ILE A 94 -18.61 -12.40 -13.64
N ALA A 95 -18.59 -11.14 -13.19
CA ALA A 95 -17.95 -10.06 -13.91
C ALA A 95 -16.44 -10.27 -14.06
N LEU A 96 -15.76 -10.71 -13.00
CA LEU A 96 -14.32 -11.01 -13.03
C LEU A 96 -14.01 -12.14 -14.03
N VAL A 97 -14.78 -13.23 -14.01
CA VAL A 97 -14.58 -14.36 -14.93
C VAL A 97 -14.85 -13.91 -16.37
N THR A 98 -15.88 -13.10 -16.60
CA THR A 98 -16.18 -12.56 -17.93
C THR A 98 -15.04 -11.65 -18.42
N ALA A 99 -14.62 -10.68 -17.63
CA ALA A 99 -13.52 -9.78 -18.01
C ALA A 99 -12.19 -10.53 -18.21
N TYR A 100 -11.93 -11.57 -17.42
CA TYR A 100 -10.77 -12.43 -17.62
C TYR A 100 -10.84 -13.15 -18.97
N GLN A 101 -12.00 -13.70 -19.32
CA GLN A 101 -12.19 -14.40 -20.59
C GLN A 101 -12.15 -13.47 -21.81
N GLU A 102 -12.68 -12.25 -21.68
CA GLU A 102 -12.80 -11.29 -22.78
C GLU A 102 -11.49 -10.54 -23.07
N SER A 103 -10.73 -10.22 -22.05
CA SER A 103 -9.56 -9.34 -22.17
C SER A 103 -8.37 -9.74 -21.30
N ASP A 104 -8.45 -10.86 -20.58
CA ASP A 104 -7.45 -11.22 -19.54
C ASP A 104 -7.34 -10.10 -18.48
N LEU A 105 -8.46 -9.48 -18.09
CA LEU A 105 -8.52 -8.33 -17.18
C LEU A 105 -7.72 -7.11 -17.65
N ARG A 106 -7.44 -6.98 -18.93
CA ARG A 106 -6.73 -5.83 -19.51
C ARG A 106 -7.71 -4.90 -20.24
N ASN A 107 -7.45 -3.61 -20.17
CA ASN A 107 -8.30 -2.62 -20.83
C ASN A 107 -7.83 -2.41 -22.28
N LEU A 108 -8.24 -3.33 -23.19
CA LEU A 108 -7.77 -3.39 -24.55
C LEU A 108 -8.47 -2.34 -25.45
N ASP A 109 -7.70 -1.61 -26.24
CA ASP A 109 -8.20 -0.64 -27.23
C ASP A 109 -8.51 -1.29 -28.58
N TYR A 110 -8.51 -2.61 -28.63
CA TYR A 110 -8.79 -3.43 -29.83
C TYR A 110 -9.56 -4.70 -29.42
N GLY A 111 -10.22 -5.33 -30.42
CA GLY A 111 -10.94 -6.59 -30.25
C GLY A 111 -11.54 -7.06 -31.56
N ASP A 112 -12.46 -8.03 -31.49
CA ASP A 112 -13.22 -8.45 -32.68
C ASP A 112 -14.24 -7.38 -33.09
N ALA A 113 -14.32 -7.10 -34.37
CA ALA A 113 -15.11 -6.00 -34.93
C ALA A 113 -14.76 -4.63 -34.31
N ASP A 114 -15.69 -4.03 -33.57
CA ASP A 114 -15.50 -2.77 -32.86
C ASP A 114 -15.47 -2.93 -31.33
N SER A 115 -15.15 -4.15 -30.85
CA SER A 115 -15.05 -4.44 -29.42
C SER A 115 -13.84 -3.78 -28.79
N VAL A 116 -14.03 -3.19 -27.59
CA VAL A 116 -12.95 -2.58 -26.78
C VAL A 116 -13.20 -2.78 -25.29
N GLY A 117 -12.16 -2.51 -24.50
CA GLY A 117 -12.22 -2.45 -23.05
C GLY A 117 -12.21 -3.81 -22.36
N LEU A 118 -12.44 -3.78 -21.05
CA LEU A 118 -12.38 -4.94 -20.16
C LEU A 118 -13.34 -6.08 -20.53
N PHE A 119 -14.52 -5.74 -21.03
CA PHE A 119 -15.59 -6.68 -21.34
C PHE A 119 -15.81 -6.84 -22.84
N GLN A 120 -14.90 -6.36 -23.68
CA GLN A 120 -15.01 -6.39 -25.14
C GLN A 120 -16.39 -5.91 -25.61
N GLN A 121 -16.83 -4.80 -25.02
CA GLN A 121 -18.10 -4.16 -25.33
C GLN A 121 -18.01 -3.44 -26.67
N ARG A 122 -19.13 -3.41 -27.41
CA ARG A 122 -19.17 -2.89 -28.77
C ARG A 122 -19.97 -1.60 -28.85
N PRO A 123 -19.37 -0.47 -29.28
CA PRO A 123 -20.10 0.77 -29.54
C PRO A 123 -21.29 0.58 -30.47
N SER A 124 -21.12 -0.19 -31.55
CA SER A 124 -22.19 -0.50 -32.52
C SER A 124 -23.39 -1.26 -31.92
N GLN A 125 -23.22 -1.86 -30.75
CA GLN A 125 -24.26 -2.60 -30.03
C GLN A 125 -24.88 -1.79 -28.88
N GLY A 126 -24.55 -0.50 -28.79
CA GLY A 126 -25.14 0.41 -27.80
C GLY A 126 -24.54 0.37 -26.41
N TRP A 127 -23.34 -0.19 -26.27
CA TRP A 127 -22.64 -0.23 -24.96
C TRP A 127 -22.05 1.12 -24.54
N GLY A 128 -21.99 2.11 -25.43
CA GLY A 128 -21.42 3.44 -25.20
C GLY A 128 -20.49 3.85 -26.32
N THR A 129 -19.84 5.01 -26.18
CA THR A 129 -18.76 5.40 -27.09
C THR A 129 -17.48 4.66 -26.74
N VAL A 130 -16.48 4.66 -27.63
CA VAL A 130 -15.15 4.07 -27.36
C VAL A 130 -14.55 4.67 -26.08
N GLU A 131 -14.58 5.99 -25.91
CA GLU A 131 -14.03 6.67 -24.74
C GLU A 131 -14.74 6.24 -23.44
N GLN A 132 -16.06 6.04 -23.49
CA GLN A 132 -16.83 5.57 -22.35
C GLN A 132 -16.49 4.12 -22.00
N ILE A 133 -16.45 3.23 -22.99
CA ILE A 133 -16.13 1.80 -22.76
C ILE A 133 -14.70 1.62 -22.28
N MET A 134 -13.77 2.47 -22.71
CA MET A 134 -12.37 2.48 -22.25
C MET A 134 -12.21 3.03 -20.84
N ASP A 135 -13.25 3.60 -20.22
CA ASP A 135 -13.27 3.85 -18.77
C ASP A 135 -13.69 2.57 -18.03
N PRO A 136 -12.80 1.93 -17.23
CA PRO A 136 -13.10 0.68 -16.54
C PRO A 136 -14.31 0.76 -15.60
N TRP A 137 -14.57 1.91 -14.97
CA TRP A 137 -15.73 2.11 -14.11
C TRP A 137 -17.03 2.13 -14.91
N TYR A 138 -17.04 2.85 -16.03
CA TYR A 138 -18.18 2.88 -16.92
C TYR A 138 -18.48 1.50 -17.50
N SER A 139 -17.45 0.84 -18.03
CA SER A 139 -17.51 -0.50 -18.64
C SER A 139 -18.08 -1.54 -17.67
N ALA A 140 -17.53 -1.59 -16.43
CA ALA A 140 -18.05 -2.46 -15.37
C ALA A 140 -19.50 -2.09 -15.00
N GLY A 141 -19.83 -0.80 -14.94
CA GLY A 141 -21.16 -0.31 -14.68
C GLY A 141 -22.18 -0.81 -15.69
N GLN A 142 -21.88 -0.69 -16.98
CA GLN A 142 -22.73 -1.18 -18.07
C GLN A 142 -22.89 -2.70 -18.04
N PHE A 143 -21.81 -3.43 -17.73
CA PHE A 143 -21.88 -4.88 -17.56
C PHE A 143 -22.86 -5.27 -16.45
N TYR A 144 -22.79 -4.63 -15.28
CA TYR A 144 -23.70 -4.93 -14.17
C TYR A 144 -25.14 -4.52 -14.49
N GLU A 145 -25.35 -3.42 -15.21
CA GLU A 145 -26.70 -3.04 -15.67
C GLU A 145 -27.33 -4.08 -16.58
N ALA A 146 -26.54 -4.74 -17.41
CA ALA A 146 -27.00 -5.85 -18.22
C ALA A 146 -27.23 -7.11 -17.40
N LEU A 147 -26.28 -7.44 -16.49
CA LEU A 147 -26.31 -8.65 -15.67
C LEU A 147 -27.56 -8.73 -14.77
N VAL A 148 -28.00 -7.63 -14.18
CA VAL A 148 -29.16 -7.62 -13.27
C VAL A 148 -30.51 -7.74 -13.97
N LYS A 149 -30.54 -7.73 -15.30
CA LYS A 149 -31.77 -7.89 -16.11
C LYS A 149 -32.04 -9.34 -16.50
N VAL A 150 -31.10 -10.23 -16.24
CA VAL A 150 -31.21 -11.67 -16.51
C VAL A 150 -31.40 -12.47 -15.24
#